data_84fc4c723d3f7b824964d8bfe32f0248
#
_entry.id   84fc4c723d3f7b824964d8bfe32f0248
#
_cell.length_a   1.000
_cell.length_b   1.000
_cell.length_c   1.000
_cell.angle_alpha   90.00
_cell.angle_beta   90.00
_cell.angle_gamma   90.00
#
_symmetry.space_group_name_H-M   'P 1'
#
loop_
_entity.id
_entity.type
_entity.pdbx_description
1 polymer ?
#
loop_
_entity_poly.entity_id
_entity_poly.type
_entity_poly.pdbx_seq_one_letter_code
_entity_poly.pdbx_strand_id
1 'polypeptide(L)'
;LKDICARAYTTPKFSEADIVTVTPLEDGIYLGGLSHGPTAAFKDMAMQLLGELFEYELKRRHQVLNILGATSGDTGSSAEYAMRGRDGISVFMLTPRGRMTAFQQAQMFSIDDPNIVNMAVDGVFDDCQDIVKDVSRDLQFKRTWNIGAVNSINWARLMACLLYTSPSPRDAT
;
A
#
# COMPACT_ATOMS: atom_id res chain seq x y z
N LEU A 1 7.16 -11.28 -14.65
CA LEU A 1 6.02 -11.23 -13.73
C LEU A 1 6.10 -12.30 -12.64
N LYS A 2 6.41 -13.56 -12.98
CA LYS A 2 6.54 -14.65 -12.00
C LYS A 2 7.54 -14.29 -10.89
N ASP A 3 8.71 -13.77 -11.24
CA ASP A 3 9.75 -13.39 -10.28
C ASP A 3 9.33 -12.18 -9.42
N ILE A 4 8.58 -11.25 -10.00
CA ILE A 4 8.00 -10.10 -9.28
C ILE A 4 7.01 -10.59 -8.22
N CYS A 5 6.09 -11.47 -8.59
CA CYS A 5 5.15 -12.08 -7.64
C CYS A 5 5.87 -12.88 -6.56
N ALA A 6 6.89 -13.65 -6.93
CA ALA A 6 7.67 -14.44 -5.98
C ALA A 6 8.41 -13.56 -4.95
N ARG A 7 8.84 -12.35 -5.32
CA ARG A 7 9.45 -11.39 -4.38
C ARG A 7 8.39 -10.66 -3.55
N ALA A 8 7.21 -10.41 -4.11
CA ALA A 8 6.13 -9.74 -3.38
C ALA A 8 5.55 -10.62 -2.27
N TYR A 9 5.33 -11.90 -2.57
CA TYR A 9 4.62 -12.84 -1.69
C TYR A 9 5.57 -13.91 -1.15
N THR A 10 6.34 -13.54 -0.15
CA THR A 10 7.32 -14.43 0.50
C THR A 10 7.25 -14.32 2.02
N THR A 11 7.73 -15.35 2.70
CA THR A 11 8.21 -15.22 4.06
C THR A 11 9.63 -14.63 4.03
N PRO A 12 10.02 -13.67 4.88
CA PRO A 12 9.29 -13.19 6.06
C PRO A 12 8.37 -11.97 5.82
N LYS A 13 8.12 -11.53 4.58
CA LYS A 13 7.21 -10.38 4.32
C LYS A 13 5.80 -10.69 4.83
N PHE A 14 5.33 -11.90 4.58
CA PHE A 14 4.09 -12.43 5.16
C PHE A 14 4.43 -13.46 6.23
N SER A 15 3.72 -13.43 7.35
CA SER A 15 3.99 -14.32 8.50
C SER A 15 3.63 -15.76 8.23
N GLU A 16 2.74 -16.02 7.28
CA GLU A 16 2.28 -17.36 6.93
C GLU A 16 2.79 -17.78 5.55
N ALA A 17 3.14 -19.05 5.40
CA ALA A 17 3.60 -19.62 4.14
C ALA A 17 2.50 -19.61 3.07
N ASP A 18 1.27 -19.89 3.50
CA ASP A 18 0.07 -19.71 2.70
C ASP A 18 -0.38 -18.25 2.81
N ILE A 19 0.20 -17.37 2.04
CA ILE A 19 -0.01 -15.91 2.04
C ILE A 19 -1.48 -15.51 2.35
N VAL A 20 -2.43 -16.28 1.85
CA VAL A 20 -3.86 -16.22 2.20
C VAL A 20 -4.25 -17.53 2.87
N THR A 21 -4.49 -17.49 4.16
CA THR A 21 -4.97 -18.66 4.90
C THR A 21 -6.48 -18.84 4.70
N VAL A 22 -6.92 -20.09 4.64
CA VAL A 22 -8.36 -20.42 4.57
C VAL A 22 -8.68 -21.35 5.73
N THR A 23 -9.42 -20.84 6.72
CA THR A 23 -9.77 -21.58 7.92
C THR A 23 -11.26 -21.95 7.89
N PRO A 24 -11.64 -23.22 7.98
CA PRO A 24 -13.03 -23.60 8.10
C PRO A 24 -13.58 -23.15 9.47
N LEU A 25 -14.76 -22.54 9.47
CA LEU A 25 -15.48 -22.14 10.69
C LEU A 25 -16.59 -23.13 11.04
N GLU A 26 -17.44 -23.42 10.06
CA GLU A 26 -18.55 -24.36 10.14
C GLU A 26 -18.89 -24.87 8.72
N ASP A 27 -19.83 -25.80 8.61
CA ASP A 27 -20.14 -26.44 7.33
C ASP A 27 -20.48 -25.41 6.22
N GLY A 28 -19.61 -25.36 5.21
CA GLY A 28 -19.76 -24.46 4.07
C GLY A 28 -19.29 -23.01 4.32
N ILE A 29 -18.80 -22.68 5.52
CA ILE A 29 -18.29 -21.35 5.85
C ILE A 29 -16.79 -21.41 6.11
N TYR A 30 -16.04 -20.53 5.42
CA TYR A 30 -14.59 -20.42 5.52
C TYR A 30 -14.17 -18.98 5.79
N LEU A 31 -13.16 -18.79 6.62
CA LEU A 31 -12.52 -17.51 6.87
C LEU A 31 -11.27 -17.37 6.02
N GLY A 32 -11.25 -16.39 5.12
CA GLY A 32 -10.05 -16.00 4.38
C GLY A 32 -9.22 -14.99 5.16
N GLY A 33 -7.99 -15.36 5.56
CA GLY A 33 -7.07 -14.49 6.29
C GLY A 33 -6.24 -13.64 5.34
N LEU A 34 -6.39 -12.31 5.41
CA LEU A 34 -5.66 -11.33 4.59
C LEU A 34 -4.76 -10.41 5.44
N SER A 35 -4.56 -10.73 6.71
CA SER A 35 -3.86 -9.89 7.68
C SER A 35 -2.45 -10.39 8.03
N HIS A 36 -1.86 -11.22 7.20
CA HIS A 36 -0.54 -11.82 7.44
C HIS A 36 0.63 -11.00 6.89
N GLY A 37 0.33 -9.86 6.26
CA GLY A 37 1.33 -8.95 5.72
C GLY A 37 2.01 -8.06 6.78
N PRO A 38 2.99 -7.25 6.38
CA PRO A 38 3.85 -6.48 7.29
C PRO A 38 3.10 -5.52 8.22
N THR A 39 1.93 -5.04 7.81
CA THR A 39 1.13 -4.06 8.58
C THR A 39 -0.14 -4.66 9.16
N ALA A 40 -0.36 -5.94 8.97
CA ALA A 40 -1.58 -6.67 9.33
C ALA A 40 -2.87 -6.11 8.67
N ALA A 41 -2.73 -5.24 7.68
CA ALA A 41 -3.83 -4.76 6.86
C ALA A 41 -3.94 -5.55 5.55
N PHE A 42 -5.16 -5.85 5.10
CA PHE A 42 -5.37 -6.52 3.80
C PHE A 42 -4.74 -5.76 2.61
N LYS A 43 -4.48 -4.49 2.79
CA LYS A 43 -3.84 -3.62 1.78
C LYS A 43 -2.43 -4.06 1.41
N ASP A 44 -1.75 -4.77 2.30
CA ASP A 44 -0.43 -5.35 2.04
C ASP A 44 -0.43 -6.26 0.82
N MET A 45 -1.53 -6.99 0.59
CA MET A 45 -1.68 -7.86 -0.58
C MET A 45 -1.45 -7.12 -1.89
N ALA A 46 -2.01 -5.91 -2.03
CA ALA A 46 -1.83 -5.10 -3.23
C ALA A 46 -0.54 -4.28 -3.19
N MET A 47 -0.20 -3.71 -2.04
CA MET A 47 0.93 -2.77 -1.93
C MET A 47 2.28 -3.44 -2.11
N GLN A 48 2.48 -4.65 -1.59
CA GLN A 48 3.74 -5.40 -1.77
C GLN A 48 4.00 -5.69 -3.25
N LEU A 49 2.98 -6.10 -4.00
CA LEU A 49 3.11 -6.31 -5.45
C LEU A 49 3.33 -4.99 -6.20
N LEU A 50 2.62 -3.93 -5.80
CA LEU A 50 2.77 -2.61 -6.42
C LEU A 50 4.18 -2.05 -6.25
N GLY A 51 4.79 -2.23 -5.07
CA GLY A 51 6.17 -1.83 -4.82
C GLY A 51 7.17 -2.53 -5.74
N GLU A 52 7.02 -3.84 -5.93
CA GLU A 52 7.85 -4.61 -6.86
C GLU A 52 7.67 -4.15 -8.32
N LEU A 53 6.43 -3.87 -8.73
CA LEU A 53 6.12 -3.40 -10.09
C LEU A 53 6.69 -2.00 -10.35
N PHE A 54 6.55 -1.09 -9.38
CA PHE A 54 7.09 0.27 -9.49
C PHE A 54 8.61 0.24 -9.63
N GLU A 55 9.30 -0.46 -8.74
CA GLU A 55 10.75 -0.55 -8.79
C GLU A 55 11.23 -1.15 -10.12
N TYR A 56 10.59 -2.22 -10.60
CA TYR A 56 10.90 -2.81 -11.89
C TYR A 56 10.75 -1.82 -13.05
N GLU A 57 9.62 -1.12 -13.11
CA GLU A 57 9.30 -0.23 -14.22
C GLU A 57 10.15 1.05 -14.18
N LEU A 58 10.40 1.61 -12.99
CA LEU A 58 11.25 2.79 -12.82
C LEU A 58 12.70 2.50 -13.23
N LYS A 59 13.24 1.34 -12.82
CA LYS A 59 14.57 0.90 -13.26
C LYS A 59 14.63 0.73 -14.80
N ARG A 60 13.60 0.13 -15.38
CA ARG A 60 13.54 -0.07 -16.84
C ARG A 60 13.48 1.24 -17.61
N ARG A 61 12.84 2.26 -17.05
CA ARG A 61 12.67 3.59 -17.68
C ARG A 61 13.74 4.59 -17.27
N HIS A 62 14.63 4.27 -16.36
CA HIS A 62 15.58 5.21 -15.74
C HIS A 62 14.87 6.44 -15.16
N GLN A 63 13.80 6.23 -14.44
CA GLN A 63 12.96 7.25 -13.85
C GLN A 63 12.93 7.14 -12.32
N VAL A 64 12.52 8.22 -11.68
CA VAL A 64 12.23 8.27 -10.24
C VAL A 64 10.77 8.64 -10.02
N LEU A 65 10.24 8.27 -8.87
CA LEU A 65 8.86 8.53 -8.47
C LEU A 65 8.81 9.10 -7.06
N ASN A 66 8.19 10.24 -6.89
CA ASN A 66 7.86 10.81 -5.60
C ASN A 66 6.38 10.55 -5.32
N ILE A 67 6.08 9.69 -4.39
CA ILE A 67 4.72 9.35 -4.00
C ILE A 67 4.26 10.35 -2.95
N LEU A 68 3.20 11.10 -3.25
CA LEU A 68 2.53 11.97 -2.29
C LEU A 68 1.17 11.38 -1.95
N GLY A 69 0.90 11.18 -0.67
CA GLY A 69 -0.34 10.59 -0.20
C GLY A 69 -0.84 11.20 1.09
N ALA A 70 -2.13 11.04 1.36
CA ALA A 70 -2.76 11.32 2.65
C ALA A 70 -3.33 10.03 3.22
N THR A 71 -3.15 9.83 4.50
CA THR A 71 -3.63 8.62 5.18
C THR A 71 -4.15 8.91 6.59
N SER A 72 -5.09 8.09 7.01
CA SER A 72 -5.52 8.01 8.41
C SER A 72 -4.91 6.79 9.13
N GLY A 73 -4.04 6.02 8.44
CA GLY A 73 -3.35 4.86 9.03
C GLY A 73 -3.04 3.75 8.03
N ASP A 74 -3.92 2.78 7.84
CA ASP A 74 -3.67 1.51 7.16
C ASP A 74 -3.10 1.63 5.74
N THR A 75 -3.60 2.57 4.94
CA THR A 75 -3.12 2.73 3.56
C THR A 75 -1.69 3.29 3.54
N GLY A 76 -1.41 4.24 4.44
CA GLY A 76 -0.08 4.82 4.55
C GLY A 76 0.93 3.80 5.03
N SER A 77 0.66 3.10 6.13
CA SER A 77 1.57 2.08 6.65
C SER A 77 1.85 0.99 5.61
N SER A 78 0.83 0.45 4.95
CA SER A 78 1.02 -0.55 3.88
C SER A 78 1.85 -0.03 2.70
N ALA A 79 1.63 1.25 2.29
CA ALA A 79 2.40 1.86 1.21
C ALA A 79 3.86 2.07 1.60
N GLU A 80 4.12 2.59 2.80
CA GLU A 80 5.47 2.82 3.30
C GLU A 80 6.25 1.51 3.43
N TYR A 81 5.66 0.48 4.04
CA TYR A 81 6.29 -0.84 4.14
C TYR A 81 6.56 -1.48 2.77
N ALA A 82 5.73 -1.21 1.77
CA ALA A 82 5.96 -1.72 0.42
C ALA A 82 7.04 -0.95 -0.35
N MET A 83 7.23 0.34 -0.03
CA MET A 83 8.12 1.24 -0.78
C MET A 83 9.45 1.52 -0.06
N ARG A 84 9.57 1.21 1.24
CA ARG A 84 10.79 1.44 2.02
C ARG A 84 12.02 0.78 1.39
N GLY A 85 13.12 1.50 1.37
CA GLY A 85 14.39 1.00 0.86
C GLY A 85 14.44 0.71 -0.64
N ARG A 86 13.42 1.11 -1.43
CA ARG A 86 13.41 0.88 -2.88
C ARG A 86 14.10 2.01 -3.63
N ASP A 87 14.94 1.63 -4.59
CA ASP A 87 15.64 2.57 -5.44
C ASP A 87 14.68 3.37 -6.33
N GLY A 88 14.90 4.68 -6.40
CA GLY A 88 14.15 5.59 -7.27
C GLY A 88 12.73 5.90 -6.77
N ILE A 89 12.35 5.50 -5.57
CA ILE A 89 11.06 5.79 -4.96
C ILE A 89 11.27 6.58 -3.67
N SER A 90 10.57 7.71 -3.54
CA SER A 90 10.43 8.43 -2.28
C SER A 90 8.96 8.55 -1.92
N VAL A 91 8.63 8.44 -0.65
CA VAL A 91 7.26 8.50 -0.13
C VAL A 91 7.11 9.65 0.83
N PHE A 92 6.15 10.51 0.57
CA PHE A 92 5.73 11.64 1.41
C PHE A 92 4.29 11.42 1.84
N MET A 93 4.09 11.14 3.12
CA MET A 93 2.79 10.78 3.64
C MET A 93 2.27 11.84 4.61
N LEU A 94 1.12 12.44 4.29
CA LEU A 94 0.43 13.41 5.13
C LEU A 94 -0.51 12.70 6.08
N THR A 95 -0.43 13.02 7.37
CA THR A 95 -1.28 12.44 8.41
C THR A 95 -1.89 13.52 9.29
N PRO A 96 -3.14 13.37 9.75
CA PRO A 96 -3.75 14.32 10.67
C PRO A 96 -3.14 14.17 12.07
N ARG A 97 -2.55 15.23 12.59
CA ARG A 97 -1.85 15.24 13.89
C ARG A 97 -2.78 14.77 15.03
N GLY A 98 -2.34 13.73 15.76
CA GLY A 98 -3.04 13.22 16.93
C GLY A 98 -4.39 12.54 16.65
N ARG A 99 -4.70 12.20 15.38
CA ARG A 99 -5.98 11.59 14.99
C ARG A 99 -5.84 10.15 14.45
N MET A 100 -4.66 9.60 14.51
CA MET A 100 -4.40 8.18 14.22
C MET A 100 -4.39 7.38 15.52
N THR A 101 -4.68 6.08 15.44
CA THR A 101 -4.50 5.18 16.58
C THR A 101 -3.02 5.09 16.96
N ALA A 102 -2.72 4.79 18.22
CA ALA A 102 -1.33 4.63 18.67
C ALA A 102 -0.60 3.52 17.89
N PHE A 103 -1.31 2.46 17.53
CA PHE A 103 -0.77 1.37 16.71
C PHE A 103 -0.36 1.83 15.31
N GLN A 104 -1.23 2.55 14.61
CA GLN A 104 -0.94 3.07 13.27
C GLN A 104 0.19 4.10 13.29
N GLN A 105 0.23 4.97 14.31
CA GLN A 105 1.35 5.89 14.50
C GLN A 105 2.67 5.14 14.71
N ALA A 106 2.66 4.11 15.55
CA ALA A 106 3.85 3.31 15.79
C ALA A 106 4.33 2.61 14.51
N GLN A 107 3.41 2.06 13.71
CA GLN A 107 3.79 1.44 12.43
C GLN A 107 4.47 2.41 11.46
N MET A 108 3.92 3.62 11.29
CA MET A 108 4.43 4.58 10.31
C MET A 108 5.68 5.32 10.82
N PHE A 109 5.62 5.83 12.04
CA PHE A 109 6.67 6.71 12.55
C PHE A 109 7.88 5.97 13.11
N SER A 110 7.85 4.63 13.16
CA SER A 110 9.02 3.80 13.46
C SER A 110 9.86 3.46 12.22
N ILE A 111 9.40 3.82 11.02
CA ILE A 111 10.15 3.59 9.79
C ILE A 111 11.23 4.67 9.68
N ASP A 112 12.49 4.25 9.71
CA ASP A 112 13.69 5.11 9.62
C ASP A 112 14.42 4.94 8.28
N ASP A 113 13.68 4.63 7.23
CA ASP A 113 14.24 4.53 5.88
C ASP A 113 14.31 5.93 5.24
N PRO A 114 15.44 6.32 4.63
CA PRO A 114 15.69 7.69 4.15
C PRO A 114 14.74 8.11 3.01
N ASN A 115 14.07 7.16 2.38
CA ASN A 115 13.10 7.42 1.32
C ASN A 115 11.65 7.51 1.81
N ILE A 116 11.41 7.45 3.13
CA ILE A 116 10.07 7.57 3.74
C ILE A 116 10.02 8.83 4.60
N VAL A 117 9.08 9.71 4.31
CA VAL A 117 8.88 10.99 5.02
C VAL A 117 7.44 11.10 5.48
N ASN A 118 7.23 11.12 6.78
CA ASN A 118 5.94 11.32 7.42
C ASN A 118 5.76 12.78 7.85
N MET A 119 4.67 13.41 7.45
CA MET A 119 4.35 14.81 7.75
C MET A 119 3.02 14.90 8.49
N ALA A 120 3.04 15.40 9.73
CA ALA A 120 1.85 15.62 10.52
C ALA A 120 1.25 17.01 10.23
N VAL A 121 -0.01 17.04 9.80
CA VAL A 121 -0.76 18.25 9.48
C VAL A 121 -1.69 18.59 10.62
N ASP A 122 -1.72 19.85 11.04
CA ASP A 122 -2.68 20.34 12.03
C ASP A 122 -4.05 20.51 11.37
N GLY A 123 -4.87 19.45 11.45
CA GLY A 123 -6.17 19.38 10.79
C GLY A 123 -6.80 18.01 10.90
N VAL A 124 -7.76 17.77 10.03
CA VAL A 124 -8.41 16.45 9.86
C VAL A 124 -7.89 15.74 8.61
N PHE A 125 -8.32 14.50 8.40
CA PHE A 125 -7.90 13.72 7.25
C PHE A 125 -8.24 14.37 5.91
N ASP A 126 -9.39 15.03 5.83
CA ASP A 126 -9.83 15.74 4.61
C ASP A 126 -8.89 16.90 4.26
N ASP A 127 -8.35 17.62 5.26
CA ASP A 127 -7.35 18.67 5.02
C ASP A 127 -6.08 18.09 4.39
N CYS A 128 -5.62 16.94 4.86
CA CYS A 128 -4.49 16.23 4.27
C CYS A 128 -4.78 15.81 2.82
N GLN A 129 -6.00 15.33 2.55
CA GLN A 129 -6.41 14.96 1.19
C GLN A 129 -6.50 16.16 0.26
N ASP A 130 -6.97 17.30 0.75
CA ASP A 130 -7.10 18.51 -0.06
C ASP A 130 -5.74 19.04 -0.49
N ILE A 131 -4.74 19.02 0.39
CA ILE A 131 -3.35 19.32 0.03
C ILE A 131 -2.86 18.40 -1.12
N VAL A 132 -3.08 17.09 -1.00
CA VAL A 132 -2.69 16.12 -2.03
C VAL A 132 -3.41 16.38 -3.36
N LYS A 133 -4.71 16.72 -3.31
CA LYS A 133 -5.50 17.05 -4.50
C LYS A 133 -4.99 18.33 -5.17
N ASP A 134 -4.68 19.36 -4.40
CA ASP A 134 -4.21 20.63 -4.93
C ASP A 134 -2.84 20.48 -5.61
N VAL A 135 -1.91 19.77 -4.98
CA VAL A 135 -0.63 19.40 -5.63
C VAL A 135 -0.87 18.58 -6.90
N SER A 136 -1.84 17.66 -6.87
CA SER A 136 -2.14 16.81 -8.03
C SER A 136 -2.77 17.56 -9.20
N ARG A 137 -3.44 18.68 -8.94
CA ARG A 137 -4.01 19.59 -9.97
C ARG A 137 -2.96 20.43 -10.67
N ASP A 138 -1.86 20.77 -9.99
CA ASP A 138 -0.72 21.45 -10.61
C ASP A 138 0.07 20.47 -11.47
N LEU A 139 -0.31 20.38 -12.74
CA LEU A 139 0.30 19.45 -13.69
C LEU A 139 1.76 19.77 -13.97
N GLN A 140 2.17 21.05 -13.89
CA GLN A 140 3.54 21.45 -14.09
C GLN A 140 4.41 20.97 -12.91
N PHE A 141 4.00 21.27 -11.70
CA PHE A 141 4.68 20.82 -10.48
C PHE A 141 4.77 19.29 -10.43
N LYS A 142 3.65 18.62 -10.70
CA LYS A 142 3.58 17.16 -10.73
C LYS A 142 4.58 16.53 -11.71
N ARG A 143 4.73 17.11 -12.90
CA ARG A 143 5.69 16.64 -13.92
C ARG A 143 7.12 16.94 -13.55
N THR A 144 7.39 18.15 -13.05
CA THR A 144 8.74 18.60 -12.65
C THR A 144 9.32 17.69 -11.57
N TRP A 145 8.49 17.30 -10.60
CA TRP A 145 8.92 16.50 -9.45
C TRP A 145 8.55 15.02 -9.54
N ASN A 146 8.06 14.55 -10.70
CA ASN A 146 7.62 13.17 -10.90
C ASN A 146 6.67 12.67 -9.78
N ILE A 147 5.67 13.49 -9.45
CA ILE A 147 4.74 13.17 -8.36
C ILE A 147 3.71 12.15 -8.84
N GLY A 148 3.61 11.06 -8.12
CA GLY A 148 2.60 10.04 -8.26
C GLY A 148 1.79 9.83 -6.99
N ALA A 149 0.81 8.98 -7.08
CA ALA A 149 -0.01 8.57 -5.94
C ALA A 149 -0.02 7.05 -5.80
N VAL A 150 -0.22 6.60 -4.57
CA VAL A 150 -0.47 5.20 -4.24
C VAL A 150 -1.89 5.07 -3.75
N ASN A 151 -2.61 4.13 -4.32
CA ASN A 151 -3.98 3.84 -3.93
C ASN A 151 -4.15 2.32 -3.75
N SER A 152 -4.91 1.92 -2.73
CA SER A 152 -5.28 0.51 -2.52
C SER A 152 -6.19 -0.04 -3.63
N ILE A 153 -6.82 0.84 -4.41
CA ILE A 153 -7.60 0.48 -5.60
C ILE A 153 -6.73 0.71 -6.83
N ASN A 154 -5.99 -0.29 -7.24
CA ASN A 154 -5.07 -0.23 -8.39
C ASN A 154 -5.02 -1.60 -9.09
N TRP A 155 -4.32 -1.66 -10.24
CA TRP A 155 -4.17 -2.90 -11.00
C TRP A 155 -3.48 -4.03 -10.21
N ALA A 156 -2.55 -3.72 -9.32
CA ALA A 156 -1.91 -4.72 -8.46
C ALA A 156 -2.93 -5.38 -7.52
N ARG A 157 -3.90 -4.61 -7.02
CA ARG A 157 -5.01 -5.16 -6.23
C ARG A 157 -5.87 -6.12 -7.04
N LEU A 158 -6.20 -5.76 -8.29
CA LEU A 158 -6.95 -6.66 -9.16
C LEU A 158 -6.21 -7.97 -9.45
N MET A 159 -4.88 -7.89 -9.61
CA MET A 159 -4.06 -9.07 -9.83
C MET A 159 -3.84 -9.91 -8.56
N ALA A 160 -3.71 -9.26 -7.41
CA ALA A 160 -3.45 -9.92 -6.14
C ALA A 160 -4.72 -10.47 -5.48
N CYS A 161 -5.87 -9.88 -5.74
CA CYS A 161 -7.12 -10.19 -5.04
C CYS A 161 -8.00 -11.13 -5.87
N LEU A 162 -7.72 -12.42 -5.78
CA LEU A 162 -8.56 -13.48 -6.38
C LEU A 162 -10.00 -13.47 -5.85
N LEU A 163 -10.26 -12.82 -4.73
CA LEU A 163 -11.61 -12.63 -4.19
C LEU A 163 -12.55 -11.92 -5.16
N TYR A 164 -12.02 -11.13 -6.09
CA TYR A 164 -12.82 -10.44 -7.09
C TYR A 164 -13.29 -11.37 -8.22
N THR A 165 -12.55 -12.45 -8.46
CA THR A 165 -12.85 -13.44 -9.50
C THR A 165 -13.38 -14.75 -8.94
N SER A 166 -13.40 -14.91 -7.62
CA SER A 166 -14.03 -16.06 -6.99
C SER A 166 -15.55 -15.93 -7.09
N PRO A 167 -16.27 -16.89 -7.67
CA PRO A 167 -17.71 -16.83 -7.73
C PRO A 167 -18.26 -16.76 -6.30
N SER A 168 -19.03 -15.71 -6.03
CA SER A 168 -19.79 -15.59 -4.80
C SER A 168 -20.90 -16.66 -4.81
N PRO A 169 -21.29 -17.21 -3.64
CA PRO A 169 -22.48 -18.06 -3.56
C PRO A 169 -23.74 -17.41 -4.13
N ARG A 170 -23.74 -16.08 -4.31
CA ARG A 170 -24.84 -15.33 -4.97
C ARG A 170 -24.79 -15.38 -6.49
N ASP A 171 -23.63 -15.75 -7.07
CA ASP A 171 -23.44 -15.83 -8.52
C ASP A 171 -23.74 -17.26 -9.05
N ALA A 172 -24.11 -18.18 -8.15
CA ALA A 172 -24.42 -19.58 -8.45
C ALA A 172 -25.93 -19.86 -8.65
N THR A 173 -26.76 -18.81 -8.84
CA THR A 173 -28.20 -18.94 -9.10
C THR A 173 -28.56 -18.48 -10.49
#